data_1c7dfd05c9ca8d616f4d471bdb1b0bde
#
_entry.id   1c7dfd05c9ca8d616f4d471bdb1b0bde
#
_cell.length_a   1.000
_cell.length_b   1.000
_cell.length_c   1.000
_cell.angle_alpha   90.00
_cell.angle_beta   90.00
_cell.angle_gamma   90.00
#
_symmetry.space_group_name_H-M   'P 1'
#
loop_
_entity.id
_entity.type
_entity.pdbx_description
1 polymer ?
#
loop_
_entity_poly.entity_id
_entity_poly.type
_entity_poly.pdbx_seq_one_letter_code
_entity_poly.pdbx_strand_id
1 'polypeptide(L)'
;MLFSKLLPREGNFFEMFNQHADRIVEAAHAFSRLVANYSDVEKRALYNKEVDSAEQAADRITHEVNRILHTTFITPIDREQIHALINLMDDVADLIQDSAQTMALYEIGRASCRERVSSPV
;
A
#
# COMPACT_ATOMS: atom_id res chain seq x y z
N MET A 1 19.36 13.95 16.39
CA MET A 1 20.57 14.03 15.59
C MET A 1 20.79 15.42 15.08
N LEU A 2 22.04 15.85 15.14
CA LEU A 2 22.38 17.21 14.75
C LEU A 2 22.11 17.47 13.27
N PHE A 3 22.44 16.50 12.43
CA PHE A 3 22.20 16.59 10.99
C PHE A 3 20.72 16.73 10.65
N SER A 4 19.86 16.03 11.38
CA SER A 4 18.43 16.13 11.16
C SER A 4 17.91 17.54 11.41
N LYS A 5 18.51 18.25 12.38
CA LYS A 5 18.13 19.62 12.68
C LYS A 5 18.65 20.59 11.63
N LEU A 6 19.81 20.32 11.06
CA LEU A 6 20.42 21.18 10.05
C LEU A 6 19.77 20.99 8.69
N LEU A 7 19.33 19.76 8.38
CA LEU A 7 18.74 19.42 7.10
C LEU A 7 17.40 18.71 7.30
N PRO A 8 16.43 19.39 7.92
CA PRO A 8 15.18 18.72 8.32
C PRO A 8 14.39 18.15 7.15
N ARG A 9 14.36 18.86 6.04
CA ARG A 9 13.57 18.40 4.89
C ARG A 9 14.22 17.26 4.17
N GLU A 10 15.53 17.34 3.98
CA GLU A 10 16.26 16.26 3.31
C GLU A 10 16.25 15.00 4.18
N GLY A 11 16.37 15.16 5.50
CA GLY A 11 16.29 14.04 6.43
C GLY A 11 14.94 13.36 6.40
N ASN A 12 13.88 14.13 6.20
CA ASN A 12 12.52 13.60 6.20
C ASN A 12 12.24 12.64 5.05
N PHE A 13 12.91 12.79 3.92
CA PHE A 13 12.70 11.86 2.82
C PHE A 13 12.98 10.42 3.22
N PHE A 14 14.13 10.20 3.88
CA PHE A 14 14.50 8.84 4.29
C PHE A 14 13.56 8.31 5.35
N GLU A 15 13.16 9.15 6.29
CA GLU A 15 12.20 8.74 7.30
C GLU A 15 10.85 8.40 6.69
N MET A 16 10.41 9.20 5.72
CA MET A 16 9.14 8.94 5.04
C MET A 16 9.20 7.66 4.21
N PHE A 17 10.35 7.36 3.61
CA PHE A 17 10.51 6.07 2.94
C PHE A 17 10.37 4.91 3.92
N ASN A 18 10.95 5.04 5.10
CA ASN A 18 10.84 4.01 6.12
C ASN A 18 9.39 3.85 6.58
N GLN A 19 8.70 4.96 6.79
CA GLN A 19 7.29 4.93 7.19
C GLN A 19 6.43 4.29 6.10
N HIS A 20 6.71 4.61 4.84
CA HIS A 20 5.97 4.01 3.73
C HIS A 20 6.22 2.51 3.66
N ALA A 21 7.48 2.10 3.81
CA ALA A 21 7.84 0.68 3.84
C ALA A 21 7.12 -0.05 4.97
N ASP A 22 6.99 0.58 6.13
CA ASP A 22 6.23 0.00 7.25
C ASP A 22 4.77 -0.20 6.87
N ARG A 23 4.17 0.74 6.14
CA ARG A 23 2.78 0.58 5.68
C ARG A 23 2.67 -0.55 4.68
N ILE A 24 3.65 -0.69 3.79
CA ILE A 24 3.67 -1.82 2.84
C ILE A 24 3.74 -3.15 3.59
N VAL A 25 4.59 -3.23 4.60
CA VAL A 25 4.72 -4.44 5.41
C VAL A 25 3.41 -4.76 6.12
N GLU A 26 2.74 -3.76 6.69
CA GLU A 26 1.43 -3.95 7.31
C GLU A 26 0.40 -4.48 6.30
N ALA A 27 0.39 -3.90 5.11
CA ALA A 27 -0.52 -4.36 4.06
C ALA A 27 -0.22 -5.81 3.68
N ALA A 28 1.06 -6.15 3.54
CA ALA A 28 1.47 -7.51 3.20
C ALA A 28 1.08 -8.51 4.28
N HIS A 29 1.25 -8.16 5.54
CA HIS A 29 0.84 -9.01 6.65
C HIS A 29 -0.67 -9.20 6.68
N ALA A 30 -1.42 -8.13 6.49
CA ALA A 30 -2.88 -8.20 6.44
C ALA A 30 -3.34 -9.08 5.27
N PHE A 31 -2.69 -8.92 4.12
CA PHE A 31 -2.97 -9.74 2.95
C PHE A 31 -2.68 -11.22 3.22
N SER A 32 -1.58 -11.50 3.88
CA SER A 32 -1.22 -12.86 4.26
C SER A 32 -2.29 -13.49 5.16
N ARG A 33 -2.78 -12.72 6.13
CA ARG A 33 -3.87 -13.20 7.01
C ARG A 33 -5.15 -13.39 6.24
N LEU A 34 -5.43 -12.52 5.28
CA LEU A 34 -6.62 -12.65 4.43
C LEU A 34 -6.57 -13.98 3.67
N VAL A 35 -5.43 -14.29 3.07
CA VAL A 35 -5.26 -15.54 2.33
C VAL A 35 -5.41 -16.74 3.25
N ALA A 36 -4.81 -16.68 4.42
CA ALA A 36 -4.86 -17.78 5.39
C ALA A 36 -6.27 -18.02 5.94
N ASN A 37 -7.11 -17.00 5.95
CA ASN A 37 -8.48 -17.08 6.49
C ASN A 37 -9.53 -16.80 5.43
N TYR A 38 -9.22 -17.14 4.20
CA TYR A 38 -10.05 -16.75 3.05
C TYR A 38 -11.47 -17.28 3.12
N SER A 39 -11.67 -18.46 3.68
CA SER A 39 -12.99 -19.08 3.79
C SER A 39 -13.86 -18.48 4.90
N ASP A 40 -13.25 -17.74 5.83
CA ASP A 40 -13.98 -17.09 6.91
C ASP A 40 -14.38 -15.68 6.47
N VAL A 41 -15.68 -15.51 6.20
CA VAL A 41 -16.20 -14.27 5.63
C VAL A 41 -15.88 -13.05 6.51
N GLU A 42 -16.03 -13.19 7.83
CA GLU A 42 -15.78 -12.09 8.74
C GLU A 42 -14.31 -11.70 8.80
N LYS A 43 -13.44 -12.70 8.89
CA LYS A 43 -12.00 -12.44 8.91
C LYS A 43 -11.51 -11.90 7.59
N ARG A 44 -12.03 -12.43 6.48
CA ARG A 44 -11.68 -11.91 5.16
C ARG A 44 -12.02 -10.44 5.04
N ALA A 45 -13.21 -10.05 5.47
CA ALA A 45 -13.63 -8.65 5.44
C ALA A 45 -12.75 -7.79 6.34
N LEU A 46 -12.43 -8.29 7.53
CA LEU A 46 -11.57 -7.57 8.47
C LEU A 46 -10.18 -7.31 7.88
N TYR A 47 -9.56 -8.35 7.36
CA TYR A 47 -8.20 -8.22 6.83
C TYR A 47 -8.16 -7.43 5.54
N ASN A 48 -9.19 -7.50 4.72
CA ASN A 48 -9.31 -6.65 3.54
C ASN A 48 -9.36 -5.18 3.95
N LYS A 49 -10.08 -4.87 5.00
CA LYS A 49 -10.15 -3.52 5.53
C LYS A 49 -8.79 -3.06 6.08
N GLU A 50 -8.05 -3.96 6.70
CA GLU A 50 -6.70 -3.64 7.18
C GLU A 50 -5.76 -3.33 6.03
N VAL A 51 -5.87 -4.07 4.92
CA VAL A 51 -5.09 -3.79 3.72
C VAL A 51 -5.43 -2.39 3.19
N ASP A 52 -6.71 -2.07 3.09
CA ASP A 52 -7.15 -0.75 2.63
C ASP A 52 -6.59 0.37 3.51
N SER A 53 -6.64 0.16 4.82
CA SER A 53 -6.18 1.15 5.79
C SER A 53 -4.67 1.40 5.64
N ALA A 54 -3.90 0.35 5.48
CA ALA A 54 -2.46 0.45 5.30
C ALA A 54 -2.12 1.13 3.97
N GLU A 55 -2.85 0.78 2.91
CA GLU A 55 -2.65 1.40 1.59
C GLU A 55 -2.97 2.89 1.64
N GLN A 56 -4.05 3.28 2.29
CA GLN A 56 -4.40 4.68 2.41
C GLN A 56 -3.35 5.46 3.19
N ALA A 57 -2.79 4.86 4.23
CA ALA A 57 -1.72 5.48 4.99
C ALA A 57 -0.46 5.65 4.13
N ALA A 58 -0.13 4.63 3.34
CA ALA A 58 0.99 4.71 2.41
C ALA A 58 0.77 5.80 1.37
N ASP A 59 -0.44 5.89 0.83
CA ASP A 59 -0.80 6.88 -0.18
C ASP A 59 -0.61 8.31 0.35
N ARG A 60 -1.00 8.55 1.61
CA ARG A 60 -0.79 9.86 2.22
C ARG A 60 0.69 10.20 2.31
N ILE A 61 1.53 9.22 2.60
CA ILE A 61 2.98 9.43 2.64
C ILE A 61 3.51 9.74 1.24
N THR A 62 3.03 9.04 0.23
CA THR A 62 3.41 9.30 -1.16
C THR A 62 3.08 10.74 -1.55
N HIS A 63 1.88 11.19 -1.25
CA HIS A 63 1.47 12.57 -1.53
C HIS A 63 2.35 13.58 -0.80
N GLU A 64 2.69 13.30 0.45
CA GLU A 64 3.52 14.20 1.24
C GLU A 64 4.94 14.27 0.69
N VAL A 65 5.51 13.14 0.30
CA VAL A 65 6.84 13.11 -0.33
C VAL A 65 6.85 13.96 -1.59
N ASN A 66 5.85 13.78 -2.44
CA ASN A 66 5.76 14.54 -3.69
C ASN A 66 5.56 16.03 -3.43
N ARG A 67 4.76 16.37 -2.42
CA ARG A 67 4.55 17.76 -2.04
C ARG A 67 5.85 18.42 -1.57
N ILE A 68 6.58 17.74 -0.71
CA ILE A 68 7.85 18.25 -0.21
C ILE A 68 8.87 18.35 -1.34
N LEU A 69 8.85 17.38 -2.23
CA LEU A 69 9.77 17.37 -3.38
C LEU A 69 9.58 18.59 -4.26
N HIS A 70 8.33 19.05 -4.44
CA HIS A 70 8.05 20.23 -5.22
C HIS A 70 8.53 21.53 -4.55
N THR A 71 8.60 21.54 -3.22
CA THR A 71 8.94 22.74 -2.47
C THR A 71 10.39 22.75 -1.99
N THR A 72 11.10 21.65 -2.11
CA THR A 72 12.48 21.54 -1.63
C THR A 72 13.44 21.81 -2.77
N PHE A 73 14.32 22.77 -2.55
CA PHE A 73 15.28 23.17 -3.58
C PHE A 73 16.43 22.17 -3.71
N ILE A 74 16.96 21.73 -2.58
CA ILE A 74 18.08 20.79 -2.57
C ILE A 74 17.60 19.51 -1.93
N THR A 75 17.85 18.37 -2.62
CA THR A 75 17.47 17.06 -2.15
C THR A 75 18.71 16.20 -1.88
N PRO A 76 18.63 15.24 -0.92
CA PRO A 76 19.82 14.46 -0.55
C PRO A 76 20.30 13.52 -1.64
N ILE A 77 19.40 13.12 -2.52
CA ILE A 77 19.74 12.33 -3.69
C ILE A 77 18.97 12.92 -4.86
N ASP A 78 19.21 12.40 -6.06
CA ASP A 78 18.57 12.92 -7.26
C ASP A 78 17.05 12.95 -7.10
N ARG A 79 16.48 14.12 -7.40
CA ARG A 79 15.05 14.37 -7.29
C ARG A 79 14.23 13.34 -8.08
N GLU A 80 14.67 13.02 -9.29
CA GLU A 80 13.96 12.04 -10.11
C GLU A 80 14.01 10.65 -9.51
N GLN A 81 15.10 10.32 -8.83
CA GLN A 81 15.20 9.04 -8.13
C GLN A 81 14.28 8.96 -6.94
N ILE A 82 14.14 10.06 -6.18
CA ILE A 82 13.20 10.11 -5.07
C ILE A 82 11.78 9.90 -5.58
N HIS A 83 11.43 10.62 -6.64
CA HIS A 83 10.10 10.53 -7.24
C HIS A 83 9.82 9.11 -7.74
N ALA A 84 10.78 8.52 -8.46
CA ALA A 84 10.63 7.17 -8.98
C ALA A 84 10.49 6.15 -7.85
N LEU A 85 11.31 6.27 -6.80
CA LEU A 85 11.27 5.32 -5.69
C LEU A 85 9.94 5.36 -4.96
N ILE A 86 9.47 6.56 -4.60
CA ILE A 86 8.22 6.64 -3.84
C ILE A 86 7.04 6.16 -4.67
N ASN A 87 7.06 6.42 -5.98
CA ASN A 87 5.99 5.95 -6.85
C ASN A 87 6.01 4.44 -7.03
N LEU A 88 7.19 3.84 -7.12
CA LEU A 88 7.31 2.37 -7.16
C LEU A 88 6.82 1.74 -5.86
N MET A 89 7.16 2.34 -4.73
CA MET A 89 6.67 1.88 -3.42
C MET A 89 5.15 1.97 -3.35
N ASP A 90 4.60 3.06 -3.87
CA ASP A 90 3.15 3.23 -3.92
C ASP A 90 2.50 2.16 -4.79
N ASP A 91 3.12 1.83 -5.92
CA ASP A 91 2.63 0.76 -6.80
C ASP A 91 2.59 -0.59 -6.09
N VAL A 92 3.56 -0.87 -5.24
CA VAL A 92 3.57 -2.11 -4.45
C VAL A 92 2.36 -2.15 -3.51
N ALA A 93 2.11 -1.05 -2.81
CA ALA A 93 0.95 -0.97 -1.90
C ALA A 93 -0.35 -1.13 -2.67
N ASP A 94 -0.46 -0.47 -3.83
CA ASP A 94 -1.64 -0.57 -4.69
C ASP A 94 -1.85 -1.99 -5.18
N LEU A 95 -0.78 -2.68 -5.55
CA LEU A 95 -0.86 -4.05 -6.03
C LEU A 95 -1.37 -4.99 -4.95
N ILE A 96 -0.91 -4.81 -3.72
CA ILE A 96 -1.40 -5.60 -2.59
C ILE A 96 -2.90 -5.35 -2.39
N GLN A 97 -3.31 -4.09 -2.43
CA GLN A 97 -4.72 -3.72 -2.28
C GLN A 97 -5.56 -4.31 -3.40
N ASP A 98 -5.11 -4.18 -4.65
CA ASP A 98 -5.83 -4.71 -5.79
C ASP A 98 -5.97 -6.23 -5.68
N SER A 99 -4.92 -6.90 -5.24
CA SER A 99 -4.95 -8.35 -5.05
C SER A 99 -5.97 -8.75 -3.99
N ALA A 100 -6.01 -8.02 -2.88
CA ALA A 100 -6.96 -8.29 -1.81
C ALA A 100 -8.39 -8.06 -2.29
N GLN A 101 -8.63 -6.98 -3.01
CA GLN A 101 -9.95 -6.66 -3.55
C GLN A 101 -10.38 -7.69 -4.59
N THR A 102 -9.45 -8.10 -5.44
CA THR A 102 -9.72 -9.11 -6.47
C THR A 102 -10.12 -10.43 -5.83
N MET A 103 -9.44 -10.83 -4.75
CA MET A 103 -9.80 -12.05 -4.05
C MET A 103 -11.20 -11.97 -3.45
N ALA A 104 -11.56 -10.80 -2.89
CA ALA A 104 -12.90 -10.61 -2.34
C ALA A 104 -13.96 -10.70 -3.45
N LEU A 105 -13.69 -10.04 -4.58
CA LEU A 105 -14.59 -10.08 -5.73
C LEU A 105 -14.68 -11.48 -6.37
N TYR A 106 -13.54 -12.17 -6.39
CA TYR A 106 -13.50 -13.53 -6.93
C TYR A 106 -14.40 -14.46 -6.12
N GLU A 107 -14.40 -14.32 -4.81
CA GLU A 107 -15.28 -15.14 -3.96
C GLU A 107 -16.74 -14.85 -4.24
N ILE A 108 -17.11 -13.60 -4.41
CA ILE A 108 -18.46 -13.22 -4.78
C ILE A 108 -18.80 -13.81 -6.16
N GLY A 109 -17.87 -13.69 -7.11
CA GLY A 109 -18.02 -14.25 -8.45
C GLY A 109 -18.18 -15.76 -8.43
N ARG A 110 -17.43 -16.44 -7.57
CA ARG A 110 -17.55 -17.89 -7.40
C ARG A 110 -18.93 -18.28 -6.89
N ALA A 111 -19.44 -17.53 -5.91
CA ALA A 111 -20.77 -17.80 -5.40
C ALA A 111 -21.82 -17.63 -6.49
N SER A 112 -21.71 -16.56 -7.28
CA SER A 112 -22.61 -16.34 -8.41
C SER A 112 -22.49 -17.43 -9.44
N CYS A 113 -21.28 -17.88 -9.74
CA CYS A 113 -21.05 -18.97 -10.68
C CYS A 113 -21.63 -20.27 -10.17
N ARG A 114 -21.58 -20.51 -8.87
CA ARG A 114 -22.21 -21.69 -8.28
C ARG A 114 -23.70 -21.68 -8.47
N GLU A 115 -24.30 -20.52 -8.30
CA GLU A 115 -25.75 -20.38 -8.53
C GLU A 115 -26.11 -20.62 -9.96
N ARG A 116 -25.17 -20.33 -10.87
CA ARG A 116 -25.36 -20.53 -12.29
C ARG A 116 -24.66 -21.78 -12.80
N VAL A 117 -24.36 -22.65 -11.91
CA VAL A 117 -23.56 -23.82 -12.24
C VAL A 117 -24.19 -24.68 -13.31
N SER A 118 -25.47 -24.63 -13.40
CA SER A 118 -26.15 -25.31 -14.47
C SER A 118 -25.86 -24.67 -15.82
N SER A 119 -25.35 -23.48 -15.82
CA SER A 119 -24.93 -22.82 -17.05
C SER A 119 -23.59 -23.33 -17.47
N PRO A 120 -23.51 -23.96 -18.59
CA PRO A 120 -22.24 -24.42 -19.10
C PRO A 120 -21.48 -23.20 -19.60
N VAL A 121 -20.40 -23.04 -19.11
CA VAL A 121 -19.45 -22.11 -19.68
C VAL A 121 -18.40 -21.88 -19.12
#